data_44197f7d578665cef423647dd6cf7aca
#
_entry.id   44197f7d578665cef423647dd6cf7aca
#
_cell.length_a   1.000
_cell.length_b   1.000
_cell.length_c   1.000
_cell.angle_alpha   90.00
_cell.angle_beta   90.00
_cell.angle_gamma   90.00
#
_symmetry.space_group_name_H-M   'P 1'
#
loop_
_entity.id
_entity.type
_entity.pdbx_description
1 polymer ?
#
loop_
_entity_poly.entity_id
_entity_poly.type
_entity_poly.pdbx_seq_one_letter_code
_entity_poly.pdbx_strand_id
1 'polypeptide(L)'
;MSFGNWLFWNWQPSLAMHIPDGFLSLPISLITWAIAIALIIVALNQVQAKYQERTVPIMGVCAAFIFAAQMINFPIPGGTSGHLLGGTLAGILLGPWAGALVVSVVFIVQAVIFQDGGITVLGANIANMGLIGTFGGYYLYRAIRSAIGRDSWRGMAIATAVSAWSSVFIASILVAIQLALSGTVPLNVGISAMAFWHLLIGIGEALITLAVVSFVWRTRPDLLYNPSQNSKISNSRPLVQR
;
A
#
# COMPACT_ATOMS: atom_id res chain seq x y z
N MET A 1 -42.32 26.00 -2.44
CA MET A 1 -41.37 24.94 -2.08
C MET A 1 -41.03 24.19 -3.37
N SER A 2 -39.86 24.49 -3.96
CA SER A 2 -39.47 24.02 -5.29
C SER A 2 -38.83 22.64 -5.20
N PHE A 3 -39.42 21.63 -5.83
CA PHE A 3 -38.95 20.25 -5.92
C PHE A 3 -37.72 20.07 -6.85
N GLY A 4 -37.11 21.19 -7.31
CA GLY A 4 -36.04 21.17 -8.31
C GLY A 4 -34.62 20.95 -7.78
N ASN A 5 -34.36 21.00 -6.48
CA ASN A 5 -32.98 21.05 -5.95
C ASN A 5 -32.43 19.72 -5.43
N TRP A 6 -33.16 18.60 -5.57
CA TRP A 6 -32.69 17.30 -5.11
C TRP A 6 -31.96 16.47 -6.17
N LEU A 7 -31.96 16.91 -7.45
CA LEU A 7 -31.37 16.17 -8.56
C LEU A 7 -29.98 16.66 -9.00
N PHE A 8 -29.53 17.79 -8.49
CA PHE A 8 -28.15 18.22 -8.61
C PHE A 8 -27.47 18.05 -7.25
N TRP A 9 -27.24 16.82 -6.87
CA TRP A 9 -26.08 16.53 -6.03
C TRP A 9 -24.93 17.22 -6.70
N ASN A 10 -24.32 18.19 -6.00
CA ASN A 10 -23.00 18.69 -6.34
C ASN A 10 -22.07 17.48 -6.39
N TRP A 11 -22.02 16.85 -7.51
CA TRP A 11 -21.02 15.89 -7.90
C TRP A 11 -19.73 16.69 -8.05
N GLN A 12 -19.18 17.15 -6.94
CA GLN A 12 -17.76 17.39 -6.85
C GLN A 12 -17.19 15.98 -6.88
N PRO A 13 -16.61 15.52 -7.99
CA PRO A 13 -15.81 14.34 -7.94
C PRO A 13 -14.62 14.70 -7.06
N SER A 14 -14.71 14.42 -5.77
CA SER A 14 -13.51 14.18 -4.99
C SER A 14 -12.93 12.90 -5.55
N LEU A 15 -12.23 13.03 -6.69
CA LEU A 15 -11.48 11.96 -7.33
C LEU A 15 -10.27 11.55 -6.47
N ALA A 16 -10.24 11.98 -5.21
CA ALA A 16 -9.18 11.66 -4.29
C ALA A 16 -9.30 10.19 -3.86
N MET A 17 -8.45 9.36 -4.39
CA MET A 17 -8.28 7.95 -4.00
C MET A 17 -7.69 7.82 -2.60
N HIS A 18 -7.10 8.88 -2.08
CA HIS A 18 -6.40 8.95 -0.81
C HIS A 18 -7.09 9.95 0.12
N ILE A 19 -6.69 9.97 1.40
CA ILE A 19 -7.21 10.96 2.35
C ILE A 19 -6.96 12.36 1.77
N PRO A 20 -8.01 13.20 1.57
CA PRO A 20 -7.86 14.55 1.04
C PRO A 20 -7.33 15.53 2.11
N ASP A 21 -6.84 16.69 1.66
CA ASP A 21 -6.47 17.78 2.57
C ASP A 21 -7.67 18.24 3.41
N GLY A 22 -7.40 18.59 4.68
CA GLY A 22 -8.42 19.03 5.61
C GLY A 22 -9.21 17.93 6.33
N PHE A 23 -8.99 16.65 5.99
CA PHE A 23 -9.68 15.53 6.64
C PHE A 23 -9.01 15.05 7.92
N LEU A 24 -7.72 15.30 8.09
CA LEU A 24 -7.01 14.99 9.33
C LEU A 24 -6.69 16.27 10.09
N SER A 25 -6.79 16.20 11.42
CA SER A 25 -6.34 17.25 12.30
C SER A 25 -4.82 17.43 12.22
N LEU A 26 -4.34 18.65 12.50
CA LEU A 26 -2.91 18.97 12.45
C LEU A 26 -2.04 18.00 13.29
N PRO A 27 -2.41 17.64 14.54
CA PRO A 27 -1.63 16.67 15.31
C PRO A 27 -1.49 15.30 14.64
N ILE A 28 -2.59 14.76 14.08
CA ILE A 28 -2.58 13.47 13.39
C ILE A 28 -1.74 13.55 12.11
N SER A 29 -1.86 14.64 11.35
CA SER A 29 -1.03 14.87 10.16
C SER A 29 0.45 14.94 10.50
N LEU A 30 0.84 15.67 11.53
CA LEU A 30 2.24 15.79 11.96
C LEU A 30 2.82 14.45 12.44
N ILE A 31 2.08 13.69 13.24
CA ILE A 31 2.51 12.37 13.71
C ILE A 31 2.72 11.43 12.52
N THR A 32 1.76 11.37 11.60
CA THR A 32 1.85 10.48 10.44
C THR A 32 2.94 10.90 9.46
N TRP A 33 3.21 12.20 9.29
CA TRP A 33 4.36 12.70 8.56
C TRP A 33 5.69 12.30 9.21
N ALA A 34 5.82 12.41 10.52
CA ALA A 34 7.01 11.96 11.24
C ALA A 34 7.27 10.46 11.03
N ILE A 35 6.20 9.65 11.10
CA ILE A 35 6.28 8.21 10.82
C ILE A 35 6.69 7.94 9.36
N ALA A 36 6.09 8.63 8.39
CA ALA A 36 6.38 8.45 6.97
C ALA A 36 7.82 8.84 6.64
N ILE A 37 8.30 9.97 7.16
CA ILE A 37 9.69 10.43 6.96
C ILE A 37 10.67 9.42 7.57
N ALA A 38 10.44 8.97 8.81
CA ALA A 38 11.27 7.95 9.44
C ALA A 38 11.29 6.65 8.63
N LEU A 39 10.12 6.19 8.14
CA LEU A 39 9.99 5.02 7.28
C LEU A 39 10.82 5.18 6.01
N ILE A 40 10.71 6.31 5.31
CA ILE A 40 11.43 6.57 4.05
C ILE A 40 12.94 6.61 4.30
N ILE A 41 13.41 7.30 5.33
CA ILE A 41 14.83 7.38 5.67
C ILE A 41 15.41 6.00 5.96
N VAL A 42 14.73 5.21 6.80
CA VAL A 42 15.18 3.85 7.11
C VAL A 42 15.13 2.96 5.87
N ALA A 43 14.08 3.06 5.06
CA ALA A 43 13.95 2.28 3.84
C ALA A 43 15.05 2.61 2.82
N LEU A 44 15.39 3.89 2.63
CA LEU A 44 16.52 4.31 1.78
C LEU A 44 17.85 3.69 2.25
N ASN A 45 18.14 3.79 3.54
CA ASN A 45 19.36 3.21 4.11
C ASN A 45 19.41 1.69 3.93
N GLN A 46 18.29 1.00 4.14
CA GLN A 46 18.21 -0.46 3.97
C GLN A 46 18.34 -0.89 2.52
N VAL A 47 17.76 -0.12 1.60
CA VAL A 47 17.85 -0.42 0.16
C VAL A 47 19.27 -0.18 -0.34
N GLN A 48 19.89 0.95 0.00
CA GLN A 48 21.28 1.23 -0.37
C GLN A 48 22.25 0.18 0.18
N ALA A 49 22.05 -0.29 1.40
CA ALA A 49 22.92 -1.28 2.02
C ALA A 49 22.74 -2.71 1.48
N LYS A 50 21.54 -3.10 1.08
CA LYS A 50 21.19 -4.53 0.87
C LYS A 50 20.76 -4.87 -0.55
N TYR A 51 20.41 -3.88 -1.40
CA TYR A 51 19.89 -4.16 -2.73
C TYR A 51 20.94 -3.89 -3.81
N GLN A 52 20.78 -4.57 -4.94
CA GLN A 52 21.63 -4.40 -6.10
C GLN A 52 21.03 -3.36 -7.04
N GLU A 53 21.87 -2.71 -7.84
CA GLU A 53 21.43 -1.76 -8.87
C GLU A 53 20.42 -2.36 -9.85
N ARG A 54 20.55 -3.65 -10.16
CA ARG A 54 19.58 -4.38 -11.01
C ARG A 54 18.16 -4.43 -10.44
N THR A 55 17.97 -4.14 -9.16
CA THR A 55 16.63 -4.10 -8.54
C THR A 55 15.90 -2.80 -8.89
N VAL A 56 16.63 -1.73 -9.21
CA VAL A 56 16.03 -0.41 -9.51
C VAL A 56 15.08 -0.44 -10.70
N PRO A 57 15.40 -1.06 -11.85
CA PRO A 57 14.44 -1.21 -12.95
C PRO A 57 13.18 -1.98 -12.54
N ILE A 58 13.30 -3.01 -11.72
CA ILE A 58 12.17 -3.80 -11.23
C ILE A 58 11.29 -2.95 -10.30
N MET A 59 11.89 -2.12 -9.45
CA MET A 59 11.17 -1.14 -8.63
C MET A 59 10.37 -0.17 -9.50
N GLY A 60 10.96 0.34 -10.59
CA GLY A 60 10.28 1.23 -11.54
C GLY A 60 9.09 0.57 -12.22
N VAL A 61 9.24 -0.67 -12.70
CA VAL A 61 8.13 -1.44 -13.30
C VAL A 61 7.03 -1.71 -12.27
N CYS A 62 7.40 -2.08 -11.05
CA CYS A 62 6.45 -2.30 -9.96
C CYS A 62 5.69 -1.02 -9.61
N ALA A 63 6.40 0.14 -9.53
CA ALA A 63 5.78 1.44 -9.30
C ALA A 63 4.77 1.80 -10.39
N ALA A 64 5.15 1.64 -11.67
CA ALA A 64 4.27 1.91 -12.80
C ALA A 64 3.02 1.01 -12.80
N PHE A 65 3.19 -0.28 -12.50
CA PHE A 65 2.07 -1.21 -12.40
C PHE A 65 1.12 -0.83 -11.25
N ILE A 66 1.66 -0.56 -10.06
CA ILE A 66 0.85 -0.18 -8.89
C ILE A 66 0.12 1.14 -9.16
N PHE A 67 0.82 2.14 -9.72
CA PHE A 67 0.22 3.40 -10.11
C PHE A 67 -0.97 3.18 -11.06
N ALA A 68 -0.79 2.42 -12.14
CA ALA A 68 -1.84 2.14 -13.11
C ALA A 68 -3.01 1.35 -12.48
N ALA A 69 -2.72 0.38 -11.61
CA ALA A 69 -3.74 -0.39 -10.92
C ALA A 69 -4.55 0.45 -9.92
N GLN A 70 -3.91 1.40 -9.25
CA GLN A 70 -4.58 2.33 -8.34
C GLN A 70 -5.46 3.36 -9.07
N MET A 71 -5.19 3.67 -10.34
CA MET A 71 -6.06 4.53 -11.15
C MET A 71 -7.45 3.91 -11.41
N ILE A 72 -7.60 2.60 -11.19
CA ILE A 72 -8.91 1.92 -11.21
C ILE A 72 -9.58 2.20 -9.86
N ASN A 73 -10.42 3.21 -9.84
CA ASN A 73 -11.01 3.79 -8.64
C ASN A 73 -12.53 3.64 -8.64
N PHE A 74 -13.09 3.35 -7.47
CA PHE A 74 -14.53 3.22 -7.26
C PHE A 74 -15.00 4.26 -6.25
N PRO A 75 -15.98 5.11 -6.59
CA PRO A 75 -16.55 6.05 -5.63
C PRO A 75 -17.26 5.27 -4.50
N ILE A 76 -16.92 5.58 -3.26
CA ILE A 76 -17.56 5.05 -2.06
C ILE A 76 -18.51 6.11 -1.52
N PRO A 77 -19.81 5.81 -1.33
CA PRO A 77 -20.73 6.74 -0.69
C PRO A 77 -20.23 7.18 0.69
N GLY A 78 -20.27 8.48 0.95
CA GLY A 78 -19.73 9.06 2.19
C GLY A 78 -18.44 9.86 2.03
N GLY A 79 -17.96 10.09 0.78
CA GLY A 79 -16.88 11.04 0.49
C GLY A 79 -15.49 10.43 0.43
N THR A 80 -15.38 9.12 0.29
CA THR A 80 -14.11 8.42 0.06
C THR A 80 -14.18 7.60 -1.23
N SER A 81 -13.08 7.01 -1.61
CA SER A 81 -13.00 6.11 -2.76
C SER A 81 -12.21 4.85 -2.39
N GLY A 82 -12.49 3.79 -3.11
CA GLY A 82 -11.82 2.52 -2.96
C GLY A 82 -10.97 2.21 -4.19
N HIS A 83 -9.74 1.82 -3.96
CA HIS A 83 -8.78 1.44 -4.99
C HIS A 83 -7.88 0.32 -4.47
N LEU A 84 -7.12 -0.28 -5.38
CA LEU A 84 -6.06 -1.23 -5.02
C LEU A 84 -4.98 -0.53 -4.18
N LEU A 85 -4.44 -1.24 -3.19
CA LEU A 85 -3.30 -0.74 -2.43
C LEU A 85 -1.96 -1.04 -3.11
N GLY A 86 -1.76 -2.27 -3.55
CA GLY A 86 -0.52 -2.74 -4.15
C GLY A 86 0.64 -2.92 -3.18
N GLY A 87 0.47 -2.54 -1.91
CA GLY A 87 1.55 -2.60 -0.91
C GLY A 87 2.04 -4.02 -0.66
N THR A 88 1.13 -4.98 -0.48
CA THR A 88 1.47 -6.40 -0.30
C THR A 88 2.17 -6.96 -1.53
N LEU A 89 1.73 -6.61 -2.73
CA LEU A 89 2.39 -6.98 -3.98
C LEU A 89 3.82 -6.48 -4.02
N ALA A 90 4.04 -5.18 -3.75
CA ALA A 90 5.38 -4.60 -3.69
C ALA A 90 6.26 -5.30 -2.65
N GLY A 91 5.71 -5.61 -1.47
CA GLY A 91 6.41 -6.34 -0.42
C GLY A 91 6.84 -7.75 -0.82
N ILE A 92 5.98 -8.49 -1.53
CA ILE A 92 6.29 -9.87 -2.00
C ILE A 92 7.34 -9.85 -3.11
N LEU A 93 7.27 -8.89 -4.03
CA LEU A 93 8.20 -8.82 -5.17
C LEU A 93 9.55 -8.20 -4.79
N LEU A 94 9.54 -7.13 -4.01
CA LEU A 94 10.72 -6.30 -3.76
C LEU A 94 11.25 -6.41 -2.32
N GLY A 95 10.49 -7.04 -1.45
CA GLY A 95 10.74 -7.01 -0.02
C GLY A 95 10.18 -5.74 0.66
N PRO A 96 10.12 -5.74 2.00
CA PRO A 96 9.39 -4.69 2.72
C PRO A 96 9.99 -3.29 2.53
N TRP A 97 11.32 -3.16 2.48
CA TRP A 97 11.96 -1.86 2.38
C TRP A 97 11.85 -1.23 0.99
N ALA A 98 12.19 -1.97 -0.07
CA ALA A 98 12.06 -1.48 -1.44
C ALA A 98 10.59 -1.32 -1.85
N GLY A 99 9.72 -2.21 -1.36
CA GLY A 99 8.27 -2.09 -1.56
C GLY A 99 7.71 -0.81 -0.94
N ALA A 100 8.12 -0.46 0.30
CA ALA A 100 7.69 0.78 0.94
C ALA A 100 8.17 2.03 0.19
N LEU A 101 9.39 2.03 -0.35
CA LEU A 101 9.88 3.14 -1.18
C LEU A 101 9.06 3.27 -2.47
N VAL A 102 8.78 2.16 -3.15
CA VAL A 102 7.97 2.15 -4.37
C VAL A 102 6.58 2.73 -4.11
N VAL A 103 5.90 2.27 -3.07
CA VAL A 103 4.59 2.78 -2.68
C VAL A 103 4.66 4.27 -2.31
N SER A 104 5.69 4.70 -1.57
CA SER A 104 5.88 6.11 -1.22
C SER A 104 6.05 7.00 -2.45
N VAL A 105 6.85 6.56 -3.43
CA VAL A 105 7.05 7.31 -4.69
C VAL A 105 5.74 7.40 -5.47
N VAL A 106 4.97 6.32 -5.55
CA VAL A 106 3.66 6.33 -6.21
C VAL A 106 2.75 7.38 -5.58
N PHE A 107 2.63 7.43 -4.25
CA PHE A 107 1.77 8.42 -3.58
C PHE A 107 2.26 9.85 -3.71
N ILE A 108 3.57 10.07 -3.70
CA ILE A 108 4.13 11.40 -3.95
C ILE A 108 3.75 11.87 -5.35
N VAL A 109 3.91 11.02 -6.37
CA VAL A 109 3.55 11.33 -7.75
C VAL A 109 2.04 11.60 -7.88
N GLN A 110 1.21 10.76 -7.27
CA GLN A 110 -0.25 10.93 -7.27
C GLN A 110 -0.67 12.26 -6.62
N ALA A 111 -0.16 12.57 -5.44
CA ALA A 111 -0.53 13.79 -4.73
C ALA A 111 -0.03 15.06 -5.43
N VAL A 112 1.23 15.06 -5.92
CA VAL A 112 1.88 16.27 -6.44
C VAL A 112 1.52 16.53 -7.90
N ILE A 113 1.46 15.48 -8.74
CA ILE A 113 1.25 15.62 -10.19
C ILE A 113 -0.22 15.45 -10.55
N PHE A 114 -0.91 14.49 -9.94
CA PHE A 114 -2.29 14.15 -10.29
C PHE A 114 -3.33 14.73 -9.33
N GLN A 115 -2.89 15.42 -8.25
CA GLN A 115 -3.75 15.97 -7.21
C GLN A 115 -4.68 14.92 -6.58
N ASP A 116 -4.20 13.69 -6.53
CA ASP A 116 -4.90 12.56 -5.98
C ASP A 116 -4.38 12.26 -4.56
N GLY A 117 -5.14 12.73 -3.56
CA GLY A 117 -4.76 12.76 -2.16
C GLY A 117 -4.17 14.10 -1.72
N GLY A 118 -4.36 14.42 -0.42
CA GLY A 118 -3.90 15.67 0.14
C GLY A 118 -2.39 15.69 0.43
N ILE A 119 -1.73 16.80 0.12
CA ILE A 119 -0.31 16.98 0.43
C ILE A 119 -0.09 17.07 1.96
N THR A 120 -0.97 17.76 2.68
CA THR A 120 -0.85 17.89 4.14
C THR A 120 -1.01 16.56 4.88
N VAL A 121 -1.72 15.61 4.29
CA VAL A 121 -2.01 14.27 4.82
C VAL A 121 -1.26 13.15 4.10
N LEU A 122 -0.37 13.49 3.16
CA LEU A 122 0.43 12.52 2.41
C LEU A 122 1.24 11.60 3.34
N GLY A 123 1.70 12.13 4.48
CA GLY A 123 2.34 11.34 5.52
C GLY A 123 1.47 10.20 6.04
N ALA A 124 0.16 10.43 6.22
CA ALA A 124 -0.78 9.37 6.63
C ALA A 124 -0.98 8.33 5.52
N ASN A 125 -1.14 8.76 4.28
CA ASN A 125 -1.25 7.85 3.13
C ASN A 125 -0.01 6.96 3.01
N ILE A 126 1.20 7.52 3.07
CA ILE A 126 2.47 6.77 3.02
C ILE A 126 2.61 5.85 4.23
N ALA A 127 2.32 6.31 5.46
CA ALA A 127 2.46 5.50 6.65
C ALA A 127 1.49 4.31 6.63
N ASN A 128 0.21 4.52 6.32
CA ASN A 128 -0.79 3.46 6.28
C ASN A 128 -0.45 2.40 5.23
N MET A 129 -0.14 2.82 4.02
CA MET A 129 0.15 1.90 2.92
C MET A 129 1.57 1.31 3.00
N GLY A 130 2.55 2.10 3.45
CA GLY A 130 3.93 1.63 3.64
C GLY A 130 4.04 0.65 4.80
N LEU A 131 3.51 0.97 6.00
CA LEU A 131 3.60 0.07 7.16
C LEU A 131 2.60 -1.08 7.06
N ILE A 132 1.31 -0.81 6.93
CA ILE A 132 0.32 -1.87 6.93
C ILE A 132 0.28 -2.59 5.59
N GLY A 133 0.20 -1.85 4.49
CA GLY A 133 0.13 -2.45 3.16
C GLY A 133 1.36 -3.25 2.80
N THR A 134 2.56 -2.69 2.99
CA THR A 134 3.80 -3.33 2.57
C THR A 134 4.40 -4.22 3.65
N PHE A 135 4.70 -3.68 4.84
CA PHE A 135 5.31 -4.47 5.91
C PHE A 135 4.34 -5.48 6.50
N GLY A 136 3.15 -5.04 6.89
CA GLY A 136 2.12 -5.93 7.45
C GLY A 136 1.77 -7.05 6.47
N GLY A 137 1.49 -6.69 5.23
CA GLY A 137 1.21 -7.65 4.15
C GLY A 137 2.36 -8.63 3.91
N TYR A 138 3.59 -8.14 3.80
CA TYR A 138 4.76 -9.00 3.58
C TYR A 138 5.05 -9.96 4.75
N TYR A 139 5.00 -9.49 5.99
CA TYR A 139 5.30 -10.35 7.13
C TYR A 139 4.18 -11.37 7.38
N LEU A 140 2.92 -10.99 7.15
CA LEU A 140 1.80 -11.92 7.20
C LEU A 140 1.92 -12.99 6.10
N TYR A 141 2.25 -12.58 4.87
CA TYR A 141 2.57 -13.51 3.78
C TYR A 141 3.65 -14.52 4.17
N ARG A 142 4.76 -14.05 4.75
CA ARG A 142 5.83 -14.93 5.20
C ARG A 142 5.40 -15.89 6.30
N ALA A 143 4.63 -15.40 7.28
CA ALA A 143 4.15 -16.20 8.39
C ALA A 143 3.23 -17.34 7.89
N ILE A 144 2.24 -17.03 7.06
CA ILE A 144 1.31 -18.03 6.50
C ILE A 144 2.07 -19.02 5.63
N ARG A 145 2.95 -18.53 4.76
CA ARG A 145 3.74 -19.39 3.88
C ARG A 145 4.68 -20.33 4.64
N SER A 146 5.23 -19.87 5.78
CA SER A 146 6.06 -20.72 6.61
C SER A 146 5.27 -21.81 7.35
N ALA A 147 3.99 -21.54 7.64
CA ALA A 147 3.12 -22.50 8.33
C ALA A 147 2.54 -23.57 7.37
N ILE A 148 2.23 -23.21 6.12
CA ILE A 148 1.60 -24.13 5.15
C ILE A 148 2.65 -24.91 4.35
N GLY A 149 3.81 -24.29 4.04
CA GLY A 149 4.88 -24.87 3.24
C GLY A 149 5.49 -23.86 2.27
N ARG A 150 6.77 -23.58 2.46
CA ARG A 150 7.48 -22.51 1.73
C ARG A 150 7.58 -22.76 0.22
N ASP A 151 7.67 -23.99 -0.20
CA ASP A 151 7.88 -24.37 -1.60
C ASP A 151 6.59 -24.84 -2.28
N SER A 152 5.46 -24.83 -1.55
CA SER A 152 4.19 -25.26 -2.09
C SER A 152 3.45 -24.12 -2.78
N TRP A 153 2.88 -24.42 -3.95
CA TRP A 153 1.97 -23.51 -4.65
C TRP A 153 0.77 -23.09 -3.77
N ARG A 154 0.19 -24.07 -3.05
CA ARG A 154 -0.94 -23.78 -2.14
C ARG A 154 -0.55 -22.80 -1.04
N GLY A 155 0.63 -23.00 -0.43
CA GLY A 155 1.16 -22.11 0.58
C GLY A 155 1.37 -20.70 0.04
N MET A 156 1.92 -20.56 -1.16
CA MET A 156 2.11 -19.27 -1.81
C MET A 156 0.76 -18.61 -2.13
N ALA A 157 -0.19 -19.33 -2.71
CA ALA A 157 -1.47 -18.77 -3.13
C ALA A 157 -2.32 -18.31 -1.93
N ILE A 158 -2.46 -19.14 -0.90
CA ILE A 158 -3.21 -18.79 0.33
C ILE A 158 -2.53 -17.61 1.04
N ALA A 159 -1.21 -17.67 1.20
CA ALA A 159 -0.47 -16.59 1.85
C ALA A 159 -0.65 -15.25 1.12
N THR A 160 -0.56 -15.26 -0.22
CA THR A 160 -0.76 -14.05 -1.04
C THR A 160 -2.17 -13.50 -0.89
N ALA A 161 -3.19 -14.34 -1.08
CA ALA A 161 -4.57 -13.90 -1.04
C ALA A 161 -4.97 -13.36 0.34
N VAL A 162 -4.64 -14.09 1.41
CA VAL A 162 -4.97 -13.68 2.78
C VAL A 162 -4.22 -12.43 3.18
N SER A 163 -2.93 -12.31 2.88
CA SER A 163 -2.16 -11.13 3.27
C SER A 163 -2.57 -9.88 2.50
N ALA A 164 -2.84 -9.99 1.20
CA ALA A 164 -3.33 -8.89 0.39
C ALA A 164 -4.69 -8.40 0.87
N TRP A 165 -5.64 -9.29 1.08
CA TRP A 165 -6.94 -8.95 1.64
C TRP A 165 -6.84 -8.29 3.02
N SER A 166 -6.10 -8.91 3.92
CA SER A 166 -5.97 -8.42 5.31
C SER A 166 -5.30 -7.04 5.38
N SER A 167 -4.31 -6.78 4.53
CA SER A 167 -3.61 -5.49 4.52
C SER A 167 -4.54 -4.34 4.12
N VAL A 168 -5.38 -4.55 3.12
CA VAL A 168 -6.41 -3.58 2.70
C VAL A 168 -7.41 -3.32 3.81
N PHE A 169 -7.93 -4.39 4.40
CA PHE A 169 -8.93 -4.29 5.45
C PHE A 169 -8.37 -3.57 6.70
N ILE A 170 -7.18 -3.95 7.18
CA ILE A 170 -6.56 -3.33 8.35
C ILE A 170 -6.20 -1.87 8.07
N ALA A 171 -5.65 -1.55 6.90
CA ALA A 171 -5.35 -0.17 6.53
C ALA A 171 -6.60 0.71 6.52
N SER A 172 -7.73 0.20 6.02
CA SER A 172 -8.99 0.95 6.00
C SER A 172 -9.54 1.24 7.40
N ILE A 173 -9.43 0.29 8.32
CA ILE A 173 -9.82 0.50 9.72
C ILE A 173 -8.93 1.56 10.38
N LEU A 174 -7.62 1.54 10.10
CA LEU A 174 -6.69 2.55 10.61
C LEU A 174 -7.05 3.96 10.10
N VAL A 175 -7.40 4.09 8.82
CA VAL A 175 -7.91 5.36 8.27
C VAL A 175 -9.17 5.81 8.98
N ALA A 176 -10.15 4.91 9.21
CA ALA A 176 -11.36 5.26 9.96
C ALA A 176 -11.06 5.77 11.38
N ILE A 177 -10.09 5.16 12.06
CA ILE A 177 -9.64 5.62 13.39
C ILE A 177 -8.98 7.00 13.30
N GLN A 178 -8.13 7.25 12.30
CA GLN A 178 -7.48 8.55 12.10
C GLN A 178 -8.49 9.66 11.82
N LEU A 179 -9.51 9.40 11.01
CA LEU A 179 -10.61 10.33 10.74
C LEU A 179 -11.43 10.61 12.01
N ALA A 180 -11.71 9.61 12.80
CA ALA A 180 -12.44 9.77 14.06
C ALA A 180 -11.65 10.56 15.09
N LEU A 181 -10.36 10.28 15.25
CA LEU A 181 -9.46 11.05 16.13
C LEU A 181 -9.27 12.49 15.67
N SER A 182 -9.46 12.74 14.38
CA SER A 182 -9.44 14.10 13.80
C SER A 182 -10.78 14.84 13.95
N GLY A 183 -11.83 14.17 14.45
CA GLY A 183 -13.17 14.75 14.59
C GLY A 183 -13.93 14.90 13.27
N THR A 184 -13.43 14.35 12.18
CA THR A 184 -14.01 14.50 10.83
C THR A 184 -15.21 13.57 10.63
N VAL A 185 -15.14 12.34 11.15
CA VAL A 185 -16.20 11.33 10.99
C VAL A 185 -16.40 10.61 12.34
N PRO A 186 -17.65 10.39 12.80
CA PRO A 186 -17.89 9.56 13.98
C PRO A 186 -17.32 8.14 13.79
N LEU A 187 -16.69 7.59 14.84
CA LEU A 187 -15.94 6.32 14.76
C LEU A 187 -16.80 5.16 14.25
N ASN A 188 -18.02 5.03 14.74
CA ASN A 188 -18.95 3.98 14.33
C ASN A 188 -19.32 4.08 12.85
N VAL A 189 -19.54 5.30 12.34
CA VAL A 189 -19.87 5.54 10.93
C VAL A 189 -18.65 5.25 10.05
N GLY A 190 -17.50 5.76 10.44
CA GLY A 190 -16.23 5.54 9.71
C GLY A 190 -15.86 4.06 9.63
N ILE A 191 -15.87 3.35 10.76
CA ILE A 191 -15.53 1.91 10.77
C ILE A 191 -16.54 1.11 9.94
N SER A 192 -17.85 1.36 10.08
CA SER A 192 -18.86 0.60 9.33
C SER A 192 -18.71 0.80 7.81
N ALA A 193 -18.54 2.04 7.37
CA ALA A 193 -18.38 2.35 5.96
C ALA A 193 -17.07 1.76 5.39
N MET A 194 -15.95 2.01 6.06
CA MET A 194 -14.63 1.54 5.62
C MET A 194 -14.54 0.02 5.63
N ALA A 195 -15.03 -0.63 6.69
CA ALA A 195 -15.03 -2.09 6.78
C ALA A 195 -15.87 -2.74 5.67
N PHE A 196 -17.09 -2.26 5.44
CA PHE A 196 -17.97 -2.83 4.44
C PHE A 196 -17.36 -2.78 3.02
N TRP A 197 -16.92 -1.61 2.61
CA TRP A 197 -16.38 -1.44 1.26
C TRP A 197 -15.02 -2.11 1.08
N HIS A 198 -14.13 -2.00 2.06
CA HIS A 198 -12.80 -2.60 1.95
C HIS A 198 -12.76 -4.11 2.15
N LEU A 199 -13.82 -4.69 2.71
CA LEU A 199 -14.02 -6.14 2.65
C LEU A 199 -14.16 -6.62 1.19
N LEU A 200 -14.91 -5.89 0.36
CA LEU A 200 -15.11 -6.19 -1.06
C LEU A 200 -13.88 -5.82 -1.90
N ILE A 201 -13.32 -4.63 -1.69
CA ILE A 201 -12.10 -4.16 -2.38
C ILE A 201 -10.94 -5.11 -2.10
N GLY A 202 -10.82 -5.59 -0.87
CA GLY A 202 -9.82 -6.58 -0.49
C GLY A 202 -9.89 -7.88 -1.28
N ILE A 203 -11.08 -8.30 -1.73
CA ILE A 203 -11.20 -9.46 -2.64
C ILE A 203 -10.53 -9.13 -3.98
N GLY A 204 -10.78 -7.95 -4.54
CA GLY A 204 -10.11 -7.48 -5.76
C GLY A 204 -8.59 -7.42 -5.61
N GLU A 205 -8.10 -6.83 -4.51
CA GLU A 205 -6.67 -6.80 -4.17
C GLU A 205 -6.07 -8.20 -4.10
N ALA A 206 -6.75 -9.13 -3.42
CA ALA A 206 -6.32 -10.52 -3.30
C ALA A 206 -6.23 -11.22 -4.65
N LEU A 207 -7.22 -11.04 -5.52
CA LEU A 207 -7.26 -11.66 -6.85
C LEU A 207 -6.16 -11.12 -7.76
N ILE A 208 -5.97 -9.80 -7.82
CA ILE A 208 -4.96 -9.18 -8.68
C ILE A 208 -3.56 -9.51 -8.16
N THR A 209 -3.32 -9.38 -6.85
CA THR A 209 -2.03 -9.74 -6.25
C THR A 209 -1.72 -11.20 -6.47
N LEU A 210 -2.69 -12.10 -6.29
CA LEU A 210 -2.53 -13.54 -6.55
C LEU A 210 -2.21 -13.80 -8.02
N ALA A 211 -2.91 -13.15 -8.96
CA ALA A 211 -2.66 -13.33 -10.39
C ALA A 211 -1.22 -12.93 -10.76
N VAL A 212 -0.77 -11.76 -10.32
CA VAL A 212 0.59 -11.25 -10.58
C VAL A 212 1.65 -12.13 -9.92
N VAL A 213 1.52 -12.44 -8.63
CA VAL A 213 2.48 -13.29 -7.91
C VAL A 213 2.52 -14.71 -8.51
N SER A 214 1.37 -15.25 -8.93
CA SER A 214 1.29 -16.55 -9.59
C SER A 214 1.99 -16.56 -10.93
N PHE A 215 1.82 -15.52 -11.73
CA PHE A 215 2.51 -15.36 -13.00
C PHE A 215 4.03 -15.30 -12.77
N VAL A 216 4.50 -14.45 -11.85
CA VAL A 216 5.93 -14.35 -11.52
C VAL A 216 6.48 -15.65 -10.96
N TRP A 217 5.75 -16.34 -10.08
CA TRP A 217 6.14 -17.63 -9.54
C TRP A 217 6.39 -18.69 -10.62
N ARG A 218 5.59 -18.68 -11.69
CA ARG A 218 5.69 -19.67 -12.78
C ARG A 218 6.74 -19.30 -13.83
N THR A 219 6.91 -18.01 -14.12
CA THR A 219 7.77 -17.55 -15.22
C THR A 219 9.14 -17.07 -14.76
N ARG A 220 9.20 -16.37 -13.64
CA ARG A 220 10.42 -15.74 -13.12
C ARG A 220 10.45 -15.78 -11.59
N PRO A 221 10.55 -16.99 -11.00
CA PRO A 221 10.58 -17.13 -9.53
C PRO A 221 11.76 -16.40 -8.85
N ASP A 222 12.81 -16.11 -9.61
CA ASP A 222 13.97 -15.33 -9.19
C ASP A 222 13.67 -13.86 -8.86
N LEU A 223 12.53 -13.33 -9.34
CA LEU A 223 12.06 -11.98 -9.05
C LEU A 223 11.26 -11.88 -7.75
N LEU A 224 10.88 -13.00 -7.14
CA LEU A 224 10.26 -12.98 -5.82
C LEU A 224 11.32 -12.71 -4.74
N TYR A 225 11.04 -11.76 -3.87
CA TYR A 225 11.99 -11.39 -2.84
C TYR A 225 12.35 -12.55 -1.89
N ASN A 226 13.64 -12.84 -1.81
CA ASN A 226 14.19 -13.86 -0.93
C ASN A 226 15.31 -13.26 -0.05
N PRO A 227 15.07 -13.09 1.27
CA PRO A 227 16.06 -12.49 2.17
C PRO A 227 17.40 -13.22 2.21
N SER A 228 17.40 -14.56 2.05
CA SER A 228 18.61 -15.37 2.12
C SER A 228 19.53 -15.23 0.90
N GLN A 229 19.00 -14.88 -0.26
CA GLN A 229 19.80 -14.57 -1.43
C GLN A 229 20.47 -13.20 -1.32
N ASN A 230 19.76 -12.21 -0.80
CA ASN A 230 20.29 -10.86 -0.64
C ASN A 230 21.43 -10.79 0.42
N SER A 231 21.37 -11.59 1.48
CA SER A 231 22.41 -11.64 2.51
C SER A 231 23.71 -12.28 2.00
N LYS A 232 23.63 -13.30 1.15
CA LYS A 232 24.82 -13.95 0.56
C LYS A 232 25.57 -13.00 -0.36
N ILE A 233 24.86 -12.17 -1.10
CA ILE A 233 25.42 -11.21 -2.05
C ILE A 233 26.04 -10.00 -1.35
N SER A 234 25.46 -9.54 -0.23
CA SER A 234 26.02 -8.48 0.60
C SER A 234 27.39 -8.88 1.20
N ASN A 235 27.53 -10.15 1.60
CA ASN A 235 28.78 -10.66 2.19
C ASN A 235 29.88 -10.96 1.13
N SER A 236 29.52 -11.00 -0.15
CA SER A 236 30.48 -11.25 -1.25
C SER A 236 31.00 -9.97 -1.91
N ARG A 237 30.60 -8.77 -1.48
CA ARG A 237 31.20 -7.53 -1.95
C ARG A 237 32.63 -7.40 -1.41
N PRO A 238 33.67 -7.27 -2.27
CA PRO A 238 35.01 -6.97 -1.80
C PRO A 238 35.02 -5.66 -1.02
N LEU A 239 35.81 -5.59 0.04
CA LEU A 239 36.04 -4.38 0.86
C LEU A 239 36.82 -3.27 0.11
N VAL A 240 36.65 -3.15 -1.19
CA VAL A 240 37.27 -2.12 -2.02
C VAL A 240 36.21 -1.09 -2.36
N GLN A 241 36.27 -0.02 -1.64
CA GLN A 241 35.74 1.36 -1.76
C GLN A 241 34.98 1.78 -0.49
N ARG A 242 35.76 2.07 0.52
CA ARG A 242 35.41 3.08 1.52
C ARG A 242 36.29 4.33 1.32
#